data_2da6e92f72ee7852abf4f6e86f30d5ab
#
_entry.id   2da6e92f72ee7852abf4f6e86f30d5ab
#
_cell.length_a   1.000
_cell.length_b   1.000
_cell.length_c   1.000
_cell.angle_alpha   90.00
_cell.angle_beta   90.00
_cell.angle_gamma   90.00
#
_symmetry.space_group_name_H-M   'P 1'
#
loop_
_entity.id
_entity.type
_entity.pdbx_description
1 polymer ?
#
loop_
_entity_poly.entity_id
_entity_poly.type
_entity_poly.pdbx_seq_one_letter_code
_entity_poly.pdbx_strand_id
1 'polypeptide(L)'
;MDKIIRIPESQKERVVIVGGGFAGLEFAKRIDKKKYQAVLLDKNNYYQFQPLFYQVASAGLEPSSISYPHRKSFRDTTCFHFRMCKVEEVNPEKKIIATNIGTIPYDKLVIATGCDTNYFGNDKLRETTYPLKSVSESLLLRNRILLSL
;
A
#
# COMPACT_ATOMS: atom_id res chain seq x y z
N MET A 1 25.43 4.75 -8.39
CA MET A 1 25.28 3.57 -7.51
C MET A 1 23.89 3.61 -6.94
N ASP A 2 23.05 2.66 -7.30
CA ASP A 2 21.69 2.60 -6.79
C ASP A 2 21.72 2.31 -5.30
N LYS A 3 21.08 3.18 -4.53
CA LYS A 3 21.00 3.07 -3.09
C LYS A 3 20.21 1.81 -2.71
N ILE A 4 20.83 0.88 -1.99
CA ILE A 4 20.12 -0.31 -1.48
C ILE A 4 19.31 0.05 -0.24
N ILE A 5 18.04 -0.33 -0.22
CA ILE A 5 17.19 -0.16 0.94
C ILE A 5 17.70 -1.07 2.07
N ARG A 6 18.07 -0.46 3.19
CA ARG A 6 18.57 -1.23 4.35
C ARG A 6 17.45 -2.01 5.01
N ILE A 7 17.51 -3.34 4.86
CA ILE A 7 16.74 -4.32 5.62
C ILE A 7 17.75 -5.14 6.43
N PRO A 8 17.51 -5.45 7.70
CA PRO A 8 18.40 -6.30 8.48
C PRO A 8 18.73 -7.60 7.75
N GLU A 9 19.96 -8.05 7.84
CA GLU A 9 20.36 -9.33 7.27
C GLU A 9 19.66 -10.49 7.96
N SER A 10 19.37 -11.53 7.20
CA SER A 10 18.69 -12.72 7.70
C SER A 10 19.13 -13.93 6.89
N GLN A 11 19.23 -15.09 7.55
CA GLN A 11 19.44 -16.39 6.89
C GLN A 11 18.16 -16.93 6.25
N LYS A 12 17.02 -16.24 6.44
CA LYS A 12 15.72 -16.64 5.91
C LYS A 12 15.52 -16.06 4.52
N GLU A 13 14.79 -16.79 3.67
CA GLU A 13 14.34 -16.25 2.39
C GLU A 13 13.53 -14.97 2.59
N ARG A 14 13.87 -13.95 1.80
CA ARG A 14 13.17 -12.66 1.83
C ARG A 14 11.97 -12.68 0.91
N VAL A 15 10.80 -12.49 1.50
CA VAL A 15 9.54 -12.31 0.78
C VAL A 15 9.20 -10.83 0.78
N VAL A 16 9.21 -10.21 -0.40
CA VAL A 16 8.78 -8.81 -0.55
C VAL A 16 7.32 -8.78 -0.99
N ILE A 17 6.51 -7.99 -0.28
CA ILE A 17 5.09 -7.80 -0.52
C ILE A 17 4.90 -6.35 -1.00
N VAL A 18 4.39 -6.17 -2.20
CA VAL A 18 4.12 -4.86 -2.78
C VAL A 18 2.63 -4.55 -2.64
N GLY A 19 2.33 -3.53 -1.82
CA GLY A 19 0.97 -3.09 -1.51
C GLY A 19 0.47 -3.60 -0.15
N GLY A 20 0.13 -2.65 0.74
CA GLY A 20 -0.39 -2.88 2.09
C GLY A 20 -1.92 -2.79 2.18
N GLY A 21 -2.64 -3.09 1.10
CA GLY A 21 -4.08 -3.23 1.07
C GLY A 21 -4.56 -4.54 1.71
N PHE A 22 -5.81 -4.94 1.44
CA PHE A 22 -6.42 -6.16 2.00
C PHE A 22 -5.55 -7.41 1.80
N ALA A 23 -5.18 -7.69 0.55
CA ALA A 23 -4.44 -8.90 0.22
C ALA A 23 -3.03 -8.90 0.81
N GLY A 24 -2.27 -7.81 0.64
CA GLY A 24 -0.90 -7.73 1.14
C GLY A 24 -0.82 -7.74 2.65
N LEU A 25 -1.73 -7.04 3.34
CA LEU A 25 -1.78 -7.02 4.80
C LEU A 25 -2.13 -8.39 5.36
N GLU A 26 -3.12 -9.07 4.77
CA GLU A 26 -3.54 -10.40 5.21
C GLU A 26 -2.45 -11.44 4.96
N PHE A 27 -1.79 -11.39 3.81
CA PHE A 27 -0.62 -12.22 3.54
C PHE A 27 0.51 -11.95 4.54
N ALA A 28 0.83 -10.68 4.82
CA ALA A 28 1.87 -10.29 5.77
C ALA A 28 1.60 -10.78 7.21
N LYS A 29 0.32 -10.87 7.61
CA LYS A 29 -0.07 -11.43 8.90
C LYS A 29 0.13 -12.94 8.98
N ARG A 30 -0.21 -13.67 7.91
CA ARG A 30 -0.25 -15.14 7.87
C ARG A 30 1.06 -15.81 7.48
N ILE A 31 1.98 -15.09 6.82
CA ILE A 31 3.26 -15.65 6.40
C ILE A 31 4.03 -16.23 7.60
N ASP A 32 4.61 -17.41 7.43
CA ASP A 32 5.44 -18.06 8.46
C ASP A 32 6.77 -17.32 8.68
N LYS A 33 6.79 -16.48 9.69
CA LYS A 33 7.95 -15.66 10.07
C LYS A 33 9.10 -16.47 10.69
N LYS A 34 8.90 -17.76 10.96
CA LYS A 34 9.99 -18.67 11.34
C LYS A 34 10.83 -19.05 10.12
N LYS A 35 10.21 -19.15 8.95
CA LYS A 35 10.85 -19.53 7.68
C LYS A 35 11.27 -18.32 6.84
N TYR A 36 10.52 -17.23 6.89
CA TYR A 36 10.67 -16.10 5.98
C TYR A 36 10.96 -14.79 6.70
N GLN A 37 11.75 -13.93 6.05
CA GLN A 37 11.83 -12.51 6.36
C GLN A 37 10.82 -11.78 5.48
N ALA A 38 9.79 -11.18 6.05
CA ALA A 38 8.77 -10.45 5.31
C ALA A 38 9.10 -8.96 5.23
N VAL A 39 8.99 -8.37 4.03
CA VAL A 39 9.15 -6.94 3.80
C VAL A 39 7.93 -6.42 3.08
N LEU A 40 7.17 -5.53 3.71
CA LEU A 40 6.03 -4.86 3.10
C LEU A 40 6.47 -3.50 2.55
N LEU A 41 6.21 -3.28 1.27
CA LEU A 41 6.39 -2.00 0.58
C LEU A 41 5.02 -1.39 0.27
N ASP A 42 4.78 -0.17 0.71
CA ASP A 42 3.58 0.58 0.34
C ASP A 42 3.90 2.07 0.20
N LYS A 43 3.21 2.75 -0.69
CA LYS A 43 3.31 4.21 -0.86
C LYS A 43 2.76 4.99 0.32
N ASN A 44 1.83 4.39 1.08
CA ASN A 44 1.22 4.95 2.26
C ASN A 44 1.74 4.25 3.53
N ASN A 45 1.83 4.97 4.64
CA ASN A 45 2.16 4.37 5.94
C ASN A 45 0.92 3.86 6.69
N TYR A 46 -0.19 3.66 6.01
CA TYR A 46 -1.44 3.24 6.62
C TYR A 46 -2.27 2.37 5.69
N TYR A 47 -2.94 1.41 6.29
CA TYR A 47 -4.00 0.64 5.68
C TYR A 47 -5.29 1.47 5.61
N GLN A 48 -6.04 1.33 4.54
CA GLN A 48 -7.32 2.01 4.32
C GLN A 48 -8.43 0.97 4.19
N PHE A 49 -9.47 1.11 5.01
CA PHE A 49 -10.63 0.23 4.93
C PHE A 49 -11.62 0.75 3.86
N GLN A 50 -11.37 0.37 2.62
CA GLN A 50 -12.10 0.85 1.44
C GLN A 50 -13.63 0.77 1.53
N PRO A 51 -14.25 -0.28 2.10
CA PRO A 51 -15.71 -0.38 2.17
C PRO A 51 -16.40 0.78 2.90
N LEU A 52 -15.67 1.56 3.70
CA LEU A 52 -16.20 2.70 4.46
C LEU A 52 -15.84 4.07 3.87
N PHE A 53 -15.25 4.13 2.69
CA PHE A 53 -14.92 5.41 2.03
C PHE A 53 -16.15 6.27 1.81
N TYR A 54 -17.31 5.68 1.48
CA TYR A 54 -18.56 6.41 1.31
C TYR A 54 -19.01 7.12 2.59
N GLN A 55 -18.75 6.56 3.77
CA GLN A 55 -19.09 7.20 5.04
C GLN A 55 -18.17 8.38 5.35
N VAL A 56 -16.91 8.33 4.94
CA VAL A 56 -16.03 9.51 5.01
C VAL A 56 -16.49 10.58 4.03
N ALA A 57 -16.88 10.19 2.81
CA ALA A 57 -17.36 11.11 1.78
C ALA A 57 -18.69 11.79 2.17
N SER A 58 -19.56 11.10 2.92
CA SER A 58 -20.82 11.65 3.44
C SER A 58 -20.70 12.34 4.82
N ALA A 59 -19.46 12.55 5.31
CA ALA A 59 -19.16 13.12 6.63
C ALA A 59 -19.67 12.28 7.83
N GLY A 60 -20.04 11.02 7.62
CA GLY A 60 -20.50 10.11 8.68
C GLY A 60 -19.37 9.51 9.51
N LEU A 61 -18.12 9.46 8.97
CA LEU A 61 -16.94 8.97 9.68
C LEU A 61 -15.73 9.86 9.47
N GLU A 62 -14.91 9.95 10.50
CA GLU A 62 -13.59 10.56 10.41
C GLU A 62 -12.62 9.63 9.66
N PRO A 63 -11.71 10.19 8.81
CA PRO A 63 -10.71 9.41 8.07
C PRO A 63 -9.85 8.51 8.95
N SER A 64 -9.53 8.95 10.16
CA SER A 64 -8.74 8.19 11.14
C SER A 64 -9.44 6.90 11.61
N SER A 65 -10.78 6.86 11.57
CA SER A 65 -11.55 5.67 11.98
C SER A 65 -11.42 4.50 11.00
N ILE A 66 -11.05 4.79 9.76
CA ILE A 66 -10.90 3.78 8.70
C ILE A 66 -9.45 3.61 8.20
N SER A 67 -8.50 4.29 8.86
CA SER A 67 -7.09 4.26 8.51
C SER A 67 -6.27 3.75 9.70
N TYR A 68 -5.36 2.78 9.44
CA TYR A 68 -4.54 2.21 10.50
C TYR A 68 -3.07 2.10 10.08
N PRO A 69 -2.11 2.66 10.87
CA PRO A 69 -0.71 2.69 10.49
C PRO A 69 -0.10 1.30 10.37
N HIS A 70 0.56 1.00 9.24
CA HIS A 70 1.25 -0.27 8.99
C HIS A 70 2.29 -0.59 10.05
N ARG A 71 3.08 0.40 10.48
CA ARG A 71 4.11 0.22 11.51
C ARG A 71 3.51 -0.21 12.84
N LYS A 72 2.30 0.25 13.16
CA LYS A 72 1.60 -0.12 14.39
C LYS A 72 1.04 -1.55 14.31
N SER A 73 0.57 -1.96 13.12
CA SER A 73 0.04 -3.32 12.87
C SER A 73 1.06 -4.42 13.09
N PHE A 74 2.36 -4.12 12.95
CA PHE A 74 3.45 -5.11 13.00
C PHE A 74 4.54 -4.76 14.02
N ARG A 75 4.24 -3.89 14.99
CA ARG A 75 5.20 -3.37 15.96
C ARG A 75 5.95 -4.48 16.71
N ASP A 76 5.23 -5.51 17.13
CA ASP A 76 5.76 -6.59 17.96
C ASP A 76 6.07 -7.86 17.14
N THR A 77 6.17 -7.70 15.81
CA THR A 77 6.39 -8.83 14.91
C THR A 77 7.86 -8.93 14.51
N THR A 78 8.51 -9.99 14.92
CA THR A 78 9.91 -10.31 14.52
C THR A 78 9.97 -10.69 13.03
N CYS A 79 11.11 -10.44 12.38
CA CYS A 79 11.34 -10.77 10.97
C CYS A 79 10.32 -10.14 9.98
N PHE A 80 9.70 -9.04 10.39
CA PHE A 80 8.83 -8.23 9.55
C PHE A 80 9.36 -6.80 9.45
N HIS A 81 9.42 -6.27 8.24
CA HIS A 81 9.91 -4.91 7.97
C HIS A 81 8.93 -4.17 7.08
N PHE A 82 8.61 -2.94 7.42
CA PHE A 82 7.83 -2.05 6.58
C PHE A 82 8.73 -0.95 6.01
N ARG A 83 8.56 -0.64 4.72
CA ARG A 83 9.17 0.52 4.07
C ARG A 83 8.11 1.29 3.29
N MET A 84 7.98 2.56 3.63
CA MET A 84 7.14 3.48 2.87
C MET A 84 7.91 3.92 1.63
N CYS A 85 7.49 3.42 0.48
CA CYS A 85 8.08 3.75 -0.82
C CYS A 85 7.11 3.45 -1.96
N LYS A 86 7.34 4.08 -3.10
CA LYS A 86 6.68 3.77 -4.35
C LYS A 86 7.56 2.79 -5.13
N VAL A 87 7.02 1.62 -5.46
CA VAL A 87 7.66 0.68 -6.38
C VAL A 87 7.52 1.24 -7.80
N GLU A 88 8.62 1.25 -8.54
CA GLU A 88 8.72 1.81 -9.89
C GLU A 88 8.91 0.71 -10.91
N GLU A 89 9.77 -0.27 -10.60
CA GLU A 89 10.09 -1.36 -11.52
C GLU A 89 10.35 -2.66 -10.75
N VAL A 90 10.04 -3.77 -11.37
CA VAL A 90 10.40 -5.11 -10.90
C VAL A 90 11.23 -5.79 -11.98
N ASN A 91 12.44 -6.21 -11.62
CA ASN A 91 13.28 -7.04 -12.47
C ASN A 91 13.25 -8.49 -11.97
N PRO A 92 12.48 -9.38 -12.62
CA PRO A 92 12.33 -10.76 -12.17
C PRO A 92 13.58 -11.61 -12.38
N GLU A 93 14.39 -11.31 -13.40
CA GLU A 93 15.61 -12.06 -13.71
C GLU A 93 16.68 -11.86 -12.64
N LYS A 94 16.88 -10.60 -12.22
CA LYS A 94 17.83 -10.21 -11.15
C LYS A 94 17.22 -10.34 -9.76
N LYS A 95 15.91 -10.59 -9.65
CA LYS A 95 15.14 -10.59 -8.41
C LYS A 95 15.34 -9.30 -7.61
N ILE A 96 15.22 -8.16 -8.26
CA ILE A 96 15.39 -6.83 -7.67
C ILE A 96 14.14 -5.99 -7.95
N ILE A 97 13.74 -5.23 -6.95
CA ILE A 97 12.69 -4.21 -7.06
C ILE A 97 13.35 -2.83 -6.95
N ALA A 98 13.09 -1.96 -7.92
CA ALA A 98 13.44 -0.55 -7.87
C ALA A 98 12.30 0.27 -7.28
N THR A 99 12.65 1.22 -6.41
CA THR A 99 11.72 2.13 -5.75
C THR A 99 12.26 3.55 -5.77
N ASN A 100 11.42 4.52 -5.46
CA ASN A 100 11.82 5.94 -5.35
C ASN A 100 12.85 6.23 -4.23
N ILE A 101 13.19 5.26 -3.37
CA ILE A 101 14.17 5.43 -2.29
C ILE A 101 15.38 4.49 -2.40
N GLY A 102 15.43 3.67 -3.44
CA GLY A 102 16.50 2.71 -3.71
C GLY A 102 15.98 1.35 -4.16
N THR A 103 16.87 0.37 -4.20
CA THR A 103 16.56 -1.00 -4.66
C THR A 103 16.48 -1.98 -3.49
N ILE A 104 15.74 -3.07 -3.68
CA ILE A 104 15.65 -4.16 -2.71
C ILE A 104 15.69 -5.52 -3.43
N PRO A 105 16.59 -6.43 -3.05
CA PRO A 105 16.59 -7.81 -3.54
C PRO A 105 15.51 -8.64 -2.83
N TYR A 106 14.97 -9.65 -3.52
CA TYR A 106 13.99 -10.58 -2.98
C TYR A 106 14.26 -12.02 -3.43
N ASP A 107 13.81 -12.98 -2.65
CA ASP A 107 13.76 -14.39 -3.04
C ASP A 107 12.38 -14.73 -3.61
N LYS A 108 11.32 -14.21 -2.99
CA LYS A 108 9.92 -14.36 -3.40
C LYS A 108 9.23 -12.99 -3.43
N LEU A 109 8.33 -12.81 -4.38
CA LEU A 109 7.59 -11.56 -4.56
C LEU A 109 6.09 -11.83 -4.53
N VAL A 110 5.37 -11.00 -3.78
CA VAL A 110 3.90 -10.94 -3.75
C VAL A 110 3.46 -9.58 -4.27
N ILE A 111 2.73 -9.55 -5.37
CA ILE A 111 2.16 -8.33 -5.94
C ILE A 111 0.72 -8.20 -5.46
N ALA A 112 0.45 -7.21 -4.61
CA ALA A 112 -0.84 -6.96 -3.97
C ALA A 112 -1.24 -5.47 -4.09
N THR A 113 -0.95 -4.85 -5.23
CA THR A 113 -1.12 -3.41 -5.47
C THR A 113 -2.57 -2.95 -5.56
N GLY A 114 -3.52 -3.89 -5.66
CA GLY A 114 -4.92 -3.58 -5.87
C GLY A 114 -5.20 -3.06 -7.28
N CYS A 115 -6.26 -2.28 -7.40
CA CYS A 115 -6.69 -1.67 -8.65
C CYS A 115 -7.07 -0.21 -8.44
N ASP A 116 -6.95 0.56 -9.49
CA ASP A 116 -7.35 1.97 -9.55
C ASP A 116 -8.61 2.15 -10.40
N THR A 117 -9.16 3.36 -10.43
CA THR A 117 -10.31 3.70 -11.26
C THR A 117 -9.91 3.67 -12.73
N ASN A 118 -10.62 2.87 -13.53
CA ASN A 118 -10.43 2.80 -14.96
C ASN A 118 -11.50 3.67 -15.68
N TYR A 119 -11.05 4.64 -16.42
CA TYR A 119 -11.91 5.52 -17.20
C TYR A 119 -12.02 5.10 -18.68
N PHE A 120 -11.44 3.95 -19.06
CA PHE A 120 -11.48 3.39 -20.42
C PHE A 120 -11.03 4.37 -21.52
N GLY A 121 -10.05 5.23 -21.20
CA GLY A 121 -9.55 6.25 -22.12
C GLY A 121 -10.50 7.46 -22.30
N ASN A 122 -11.57 7.56 -21.52
CA ASN A 122 -12.49 8.69 -21.57
C ASN A 122 -12.04 9.80 -20.60
N ASP A 123 -11.33 10.80 -21.13
CA ASP A 123 -10.82 11.93 -20.36
C ASP A 123 -11.94 12.77 -19.75
N LYS A 124 -13.06 12.91 -20.46
CA LYS A 124 -14.24 13.65 -19.95
C LYS A 124 -14.80 13.00 -18.68
N LEU A 125 -14.84 11.67 -18.58
CA LEU A 125 -15.24 10.99 -17.36
C LEU A 125 -14.26 11.28 -16.23
N ARG A 126 -12.95 11.28 -16.52
CA ARG A 126 -11.91 11.59 -15.52
C ARG A 126 -12.06 13.00 -14.96
N GLU A 127 -12.41 13.96 -15.79
CA GLU A 127 -12.56 15.36 -15.40
C GLU A 127 -13.87 15.66 -14.67
N THR A 128 -14.94 14.91 -14.96
CA THR A 128 -16.29 15.19 -14.45
C THR A 128 -16.76 14.29 -13.33
N THR A 129 -15.97 13.25 -12.96
CA THR A 129 -16.33 12.31 -11.90
C THR A 129 -15.34 12.35 -10.74
N TYR A 130 -15.80 11.91 -9.57
CA TYR A 130 -14.99 11.80 -8.38
C TYR A 130 -14.75 10.34 -8.04
N PRO A 131 -13.51 9.83 -8.18
CA PRO A 131 -13.18 8.46 -7.77
C PRO A 131 -13.28 8.30 -6.26
N LEU A 132 -13.46 7.05 -5.80
CA LEU A 132 -13.59 6.72 -4.39
C LEU A 132 -12.72 5.48 -4.07
N LYS A 133 -11.40 5.61 -4.29
CA LYS A 133 -10.41 4.55 -4.11
C LYS A 133 -9.38 4.84 -3.02
N SER A 134 -9.44 6.04 -2.42
CA SER A 134 -8.55 6.47 -1.35
C SER A 134 -9.27 7.37 -0.34
N VAL A 135 -8.69 7.49 0.85
CA VAL A 135 -9.15 8.46 1.86
C VAL A 135 -9.08 9.89 1.35
N SER A 136 -8.03 10.22 0.58
CA SER A 136 -7.87 11.56 0.00
C SER A 136 -9.00 11.89 -0.97
N GLU A 137 -9.40 10.94 -1.81
CA GLU A 137 -10.53 11.10 -2.73
C GLU A 137 -11.87 11.21 -1.98
N SER A 138 -12.03 10.45 -0.89
CA SER A 138 -13.20 10.55 -0.03
C SER A 138 -13.34 11.93 0.58
N LEU A 139 -12.23 12.51 1.05
CA LEU A 139 -12.19 13.87 1.58
C LEU A 139 -12.47 14.92 0.52
N LEU A 140 -11.92 14.75 -0.70
CA LEU A 140 -12.19 15.63 -1.81
C LEU A 140 -13.68 15.64 -2.17
N LEU A 141 -14.28 14.46 -2.27
CA LEU A 141 -15.72 14.32 -2.53
C LEU A 141 -16.55 14.93 -1.40
N ARG A 142 -16.21 14.68 -0.13
CA ARG A 142 -16.86 15.31 1.04
C ARG A 142 -16.87 16.82 0.94
N ASN A 143 -15.69 17.39 0.69
CA ASN A 143 -15.57 18.85 0.60
C ASN A 143 -16.40 19.41 -0.55
N ARG A 144 -16.45 18.70 -1.67
CA ARG A 144 -17.26 19.11 -2.83
C ARG A 144 -18.76 19.08 -2.51
N ILE A 145 -19.23 18.04 -1.84
CA ILE A 145 -20.65 17.96 -1.41
C ILE A 145 -20.97 19.12 -0.48
N LEU A 146 -20.16 19.35 0.56
CA LEU A 146 -20.40 20.42 1.53
C LEU A 146 -20.40 21.83 0.92
N LEU A 147 -19.60 22.06 -0.10
CA LEU A 147 -19.57 23.33 -0.84
C LEU A 147 -20.76 23.51 -1.80
N SER A 148 -21.55 22.47 -2.00
CA SER A 148 -22.71 22.48 -2.91
C SER A 148 -24.04 22.64 -2.16
N LEU A 149 -24.00 22.60 -0.82
CA LEU A 149 -25.14 22.82 0.09
C LEU A 149 -25.28 24.28 0.46
#